data_5f1c04b7a499edf626234fdf92a77200
#
_entry.id   5f1c04b7a499edf626234fdf92a77200
#
_cell.length_a   1.000
_cell.length_b   1.000
_cell.length_c   1.000
_cell.angle_alpha   90.00
_cell.angle_beta   90.00
_cell.angle_gamma   90.00
#
_symmetry.space_group_name_H-M   'P 1'
#
loop_
_entity.id
_entity.type
_entity.pdbx_description
1 polymer ?
#
loop_
_entity_poly.entity_id
_entity_poly.type
_entity_poly.pdbx_seq_one_letter_code
_entity_poly.pdbx_strand_id
1 'polypeptide(L)'
;MQLLAYMKPNKVITTAIQLSLPVGIYLGIISNSGWGWWVACIFFYTVIYTLIGNNIAYHRYFTHKQFEVSKPIQWLFLWTGAMGGIGDPISYATTHLVHHKYSDTPLDPHGPTRGLRSVLFCFYKRVSPKDTPLVGRRVIELTKKYGWLHNYYLIFLLVSIGIMWAIDYRIFLFCWLIPASLFTWGLGVAVLAQHWGFRARNTWADRWFPHYEGLHLNHHDAPMAPNTAFRKGEIDYTYQFSRIFNPKFDWRGQPDVTNIK
;
A
#
# COMPACT_ATOMS: atom_id res chain seq x y z
N MET A 1 -24.51 6.75 -11.27
CA MET A 1 -23.35 5.82 -11.32
C MET A 1 -23.15 5.29 -9.90
N GLN A 2 -23.42 4.01 -9.68
CA GLN A 2 -23.47 3.45 -8.32
C GLN A 2 -22.07 3.35 -7.72
N LEU A 3 -21.73 4.23 -6.78
CA LEU A 3 -20.50 4.21 -5.97
C LEU A 3 -20.23 2.84 -5.33
N LEU A 4 -21.25 2.02 -5.20
CA LEU A 4 -21.27 0.71 -4.55
C LEU A 4 -20.37 -0.36 -5.20
N ALA A 5 -20.08 -0.24 -6.50
CA ALA A 5 -19.21 -1.18 -7.19
C ALA A 5 -17.75 -1.02 -6.77
N TYR A 6 -17.37 0.16 -6.32
CA TYR A 6 -15.98 0.57 -6.06
C TYR A 6 -15.37 0.07 -4.74
N MET A 7 -16.11 -0.73 -3.97
CA MET A 7 -15.76 -1.01 -2.59
C MET A 7 -15.55 -2.50 -2.29
N LYS A 8 -15.32 -3.31 -3.32
CA LYS A 8 -14.97 -4.72 -3.12
C LYS A 8 -13.43 -4.84 -3.03
N PRO A 9 -12.87 -5.04 -1.84
CA PRO A 9 -11.48 -5.48 -1.77
C PRO A 9 -11.36 -6.79 -2.57
N ASN A 10 -10.32 -6.91 -3.38
CA ASN A 10 -10.06 -8.11 -4.19
C ASN A 10 -9.52 -9.25 -3.31
N LYS A 11 -10.30 -9.64 -2.30
CA LYS A 11 -9.93 -10.65 -1.30
C LYS A 11 -9.43 -11.94 -1.93
N VAL A 12 -10.09 -12.40 -2.99
CA VAL A 12 -9.73 -13.65 -3.67
C VAL A 12 -8.34 -13.53 -4.30
N ILE A 13 -8.08 -12.44 -5.00
CA ILE A 13 -6.79 -12.20 -5.67
C ILE A 13 -5.68 -12.08 -4.63
N THR A 14 -5.86 -11.21 -3.63
CA THR A 14 -4.87 -11.01 -2.57
C THR A 14 -4.58 -12.32 -1.82
N THR A 15 -5.62 -13.08 -1.46
CA THR A 15 -5.43 -14.38 -0.79
C THR A 15 -4.72 -15.39 -1.69
N ALA A 16 -5.07 -15.46 -2.97
CA ALA A 16 -4.40 -16.36 -3.91
C ALA A 16 -2.90 -16.02 -4.02
N ILE A 17 -2.56 -14.73 -4.10
CA ILE A 17 -1.17 -14.26 -4.10
C ILE A 17 -0.47 -14.65 -2.79
N GLN A 18 -1.09 -14.42 -1.64
CA GLN A 18 -0.51 -14.82 -0.35
C GLN A 18 -0.24 -16.32 -0.26
N LEU A 19 -1.23 -17.14 -0.63
CA LEU A 19 -1.11 -18.59 -0.57
C LEU A 19 -0.13 -19.17 -1.60
N SER A 20 0.24 -18.42 -2.62
CA SER A 20 1.25 -18.83 -3.61
C SER A 20 2.69 -18.73 -3.10
N LEU A 21 2.95 -18.10 -1.96
CA LEU A 21 4.30 -17.89 -1.44
C LEU A 21 5.12 -19.19 -1.28
N PRO A 22 4.61 -20.26 -0.65
CA PRO A 22 5.37 -21.51 -0.53
C PRO A 22 5.71 -22.12 -1.88
N VAL A 23 4.77 -22.07 -2.83
CA VAL A 23 4.96 -22.57 -4.20
C VAL A 23 6.02 -21.72 -4.91
N GLY A 24 5.92 -20.38 -4.80
CA GLY A 24 6.89 -19.46 -5.38
C GLY A 24 8.32 -19.71 -4.86
N ILE A 25 8.48 -19.84 -3.54
CA ILE A 25 9.79 -20.15 -2.93
C ILE A 25 10.32 -21.49 -3.42
N TYR A 26 9.49 -22.54 -3.43
CA TYR A 26 9.88 -23.86 -3.93
C TYR A 26 10.36 -23.79 -5.39
N LEU A 27 9.58 -23.17 -6.26
CA LEU A 27 9.95 -22.98 -7.67
C LEU A 27 11.23 -22.14 -7.82
N GLY A 28 11.41 -21.11 -6.99
CA GLY A 28 12.63 -20.31 -6.95
C GLY A 28 13.88 -21.13 -6.62
N ILE A 29 13.78 -22.03 -5.63
CA ILE A 29 14.88 -22.91 -5.23
C ILE A 29 15.22 -23.91 -6.35
N ILE A 30 14.23 -24.62 -6.87
CA ILE A 30 14.47 -25.65 -7.90
C ILE A 30 14.85 -25.07 -9.28
N SER A 31 14.51 -23.79 -9.53
CA SER A 31 14.88 -23.11 -10.78
C SER A 31 16.40 -22.94 -10.97
N ASN A 32 17.16 -23.08 -9.87
CA ASN A 32 18.61 -22.86 -9.83
C ASN A 32 19.09 -21.58 -10.53
N SER A 33 18.27 -20.50 -10.42
CA SER A 33 18.44 -19.25 -11.18
C SER A 33 19.60 -18.35 -10.68
N GLY A 34 20.29 -18.75 -9.61
CA GLY A 34 21.38 -18.00 -9.02
C GLY A 34 20.93 -16.88 -8.06
N TRP A 35 21.85 -16.44 -7.21
CA TRP A 35 21.59 -15.50 -6.13
C TRP A 35 21.14 -14.11 -6.60
N GLY A 36 21.54 -13.66 -7.78
CA GLY A 36 21.14 -12.36 -8.32
C GLY A 36 19.63 -12.20 -8.47
N TRP A 37 18.89 -13.28 -8.75
CA TRP A 37 17.43 -13.27 -8.81
C TRP A 37 16.79 -13.10 -7.43
N TRP A 38 17.40 -13.65 -6.38
CA TRP A 38 16.94 -13.43 -5.02
C TRP A 38 17.18 -11.99 -4.57
N VAL A 39 18.28 -11.36 -4.98
CA VAL A 39 18.50 -9.92 -4.77
C VAL A 39 17.43 -9.10 -5.50
N ALA A 40 17.11 -9.44 -6.75
CA ALA A 40 16.02 -8.81 -7.49
C ALA A 40 14.68 -8.98 -6.75
N CYS A 41 14.40 -10.18 -6.22
CA CYS A 41 13.20 -10.45 -5.43
C CYS A 41 13.10 -9.54 -4.19
N ILE A 42 14.18 -9.41 -3.42
CA ILE A 42 14.23 -8.52 -2.26
C ILE A 42 14.02 -7.07 -2.69
N PHE A 43 14.65 -6.63 -3.78
CA PHE A 43 14.48 -5.27 -4.31
C PHE A 43 13.02 -5.01 -4.73
N PHE A 44 12.39 -5.93 -5.46
CA PHE A 44 10.99 -5.77 -5.85
C PHE A 44 10.06 -5.74 -4.64
N TYR A 45 10.28 -6.60 -3.65
CA TYR A 45 9.52 -6.60 -2.42
C TYR A 45 9.68 -5.27 -1.66
N THR A 46 10.92 -4.87 -1.35
CA THR A 46 11.18 -3.74 -0.46
C THR A 46 10.99 -2.39 -1.14
N VAL A 47 11.53 -2.23 -2.35
CA VAL A 47 11.55 -0.94 -3.03
C VAL A 47 10.34 -0.76 -3.93
N ILE A 48 10.05 -1.75 -4.80
CA ILE A 48 9.01 -1.57 -5.83
C ILE A 48 7.61 -1.65 -5.21
N TYR A 49 7.29 -2.72 -4.46
CA TYR A 49 5.93 -2.91 -3.96
C TYR A 49 5.68 -2.22 -2.63
N THR A 50 6.62 -2.31 -1.68
CA THR A 50 6.41 -1.70 -0.35
C THR A 50 6.63 -0.20 -0.38
N LEU A 51 7.84 0.26 -0.73
CA LEU A 51 8.16 1.68 -0.65
C LEU A 51 7.45 2.49 -1.73
N ILE A 52 7.66 2.17 -3.02
CA ILE A 52 7.10 2.96 -4.12
C ILE A 52 5.61 2.67 -4.28
N GLY A 53 5.21 1.41 -4.42
CA GLY A 53 3.84 1.01 -4.75
C GLY A 53 2.84 1.30 -3.63
N ASN A 54 3.15 0.87 -2.40
CA ASN A 54 2.27 1.07 -1.27
C ASN A 54 2.46 2.44 -0.61
N ASN A 55 3.63 2.69 0.00
CA ASN A 55 3.80 3.84 0.87
C ASN A 55 3.77 5.17 0.11
N ILE A 56 4.53 5.29 -0.98
CA ILE A 56 4.59 6.54 -1.74
C ILE A 56 3.37 6.70 -2.63
N ALA A 57 3.06 5.68 -3.46
CA ALA A 57 2.03 5.80 -4.46
C ALA A 57 0.62 5.67 -3.88
N TYR A 58 0.23 4.48 -3.38
CA TYR A 58 -1.14 4.26 -2.95
C TYR A 58 -1.50 5.05 -1.70
N HIS A 59 -0.61 5.09 -0.72
CA HIS A 59 -0.86 5.73 0.54
C HIS A 59 -0.73 7.26 0.43
N ARG A 60 0.48 7.79 0.18
CA ARG A 60 0.74 9.24 0.23
C ARG A 60 0.22 10.00 -0.99
N TYR A 61 0.39 9.46 -2.18
CA TYR A 61 -0.02 10.16 -3.40
C TYR A 61 -1.51 9.97 -3.73
N PHE A 62 -1.96 8.72 -3.93
CA PHE A 62 -3.35 8.48 -4.34
C PHE A 62 -4.36 8.71 -3.21
N THR A 63 -4.05 8.34 -1.96
CA THR A 63 -5.00 8.49 -0.85
C THR A 63 -4.94 9.88 -0.25
N HIS A 64 -3.78 10.27 0.29
CA HIS A 64 -3.65 11.53 1.05
C HIS A 64 -3.33 12.74 0.21
N LYS A 65 -2.97 12.58 -1.08
CA LYS A 65 -2.64 13.69 -2.00
C LYS A 65 -1.59 14.64 -1.42
N GLN A 66 -0.58 14.09 -0.77
CA GLN A 66 0.42 14.89 -0.06
C GLN A 66 1.35 15.67 -1.02
N PHE A 67 1.46 15.27 -2.29
CA PHE A 67 2.31 15.91 -3.31
C PHE A 67 1.79 15.66 -4.72
N GLU A 68 2.37 16.37 -5.69
CA GLU A 68 2.04 16.21 -7.10
C GLU A 68 3.25 15.66 -7.87
N VAL A 69 2.98 14.88 -8.93
CA VAL A 69 4.03 14.31 -9.79
C VAL A 69 3.65 14.42 -11.27
N SER A 70 4.64 14.28 -12.15
CA SER A 70 4.44 14.24 -13.60
C SER A 70 3.62 13.02 -14.05
N LYS A 71 3.02 13.09 -15.24
CA LYS A 71 2.22 11.98 -15.80
C LYS A 71 3.00 10.65 -15.88
N PRO A 72 4.26 10.59 -16.34
CA PRO A 72 5.02 9.34 -16.35
C PRO A 72 5.16 8.71 -14.95
N ILE A 73 5.42 9.54 -13.94
CA ILE A 73 5.51 9.06 -12.55
C ILE A 73 4.14 8.56 -12.04
N GLN A 74 3.04 9.21 -12.44
CA GLN A 74 1.69 8.71 -12.10
C GLN A 74 1.44 7.29 -12.66
N TRP A 75 1.91 7.01 -13.89
CA TRP A 75 1.80 5.69 -14.49
C TRP A 75 2.68 4.66 -13.77
N LEU A 76 3.91 5.04 -13.42
CA LEU A 76 4.79 4.22 -12.59
C LEU A 76 4.10 3.86 -11.26
N PHE A 77 3.50 4.84 -10.59
CA PHE A 77 2.80 4.66 -9.33
C PHE A 77 1.57 3.75 -9.46
N LEU A 78 0.78 3.91 -10.54
CA LEU A 78 -0.33 3.01 -10.83
C LEU A 78 0.14 1.58 -11.00
N TRP A 79 1.18 1.39 -11.80
CA TRP A 79 1.70 0.07 -12.10
C TRP A 79 2.29 -0.60 -10.86
N THR A 80 3.19 0.08 -10.13
CA THR A 80 3.84 -0.48 -8.93
C THR A 80 2.84 -0.83 -7.84
N GLY A 81 1.85 0.02 -7.59
CA GLY A 81 0.82 -0.24 -6.60
C GLY A 81 -0.11 -1.39 -7.02
N ALA A 82 -0.58 -1.40 -8.28
CA ALA A 82 -1.47 -2.45 -8.78
C ALA A 82 -0.79 -3.82 -8.80
N MET A 83 0.49 -3.88 -9.17
CA MET A 83 1.26 -5.12 -9.20
C MET A 83 1.55 -5.69 -7.81
N GLY A 84 1.45 -4.90 -6.75
CA GLY A 84 1.55 -5.38 -5.37
C GLY A 84 0.44 -6.35 -4.94
N GLY A 85 -0.65 -6.48 -5.71
CA GLY A 85 -1.69 -7.48 -5.45
C GLY A 85 -2.73 -7.10 -4.40
N ILE A 86 -2.78 -5.83 -3.99
CA ILE A 86 -3.74 -5.30 -3.00
C ILE A 86 -4.93 -4.56 -3.61
N GLY A 87 -5.07 -4.62 -4.94
CA GLY A 87 -6.13 -3.98 -5.68
C GLY A 87 -5.71 -2.69 -6.39
N ASP A 88 -6.68 -1.87 -6.70
CA ASP A 88 -6.53 -0.61 -7.42
C ASP A 88 -6.52 0.59 -6.45
N PRO A 89 -6.08 1.78 -6.89
CA PRO A 89 -5.95 2.95 -6.01
C PRO A 89 -7.28 3.48 -5.46
N ILE A 90 -8.41 3.18 -6.12
CA ILE A 90 -9.74 3.62 -5.66
C ILE A 90 -10.17 2.78 -4.45
N SER A 91 -10.05 1.47 -4.58
CA SER A 91 -10.37 0.52 -3.49
C SER A 91 -9.47 0.76 -2.29
N TYR A 92 -8.17 0.98 -2.52
CA TYR A 92 -7.21 1.27 -1.47
C TYR A 92 -7.55 2.59 -0.76
N ALA A 93 -7.69 3.70 -1.49
CA ALA A 93 -8.00 5.01 -0.91
C ALA A 93 -9.32 5.00 -0.13
N THR A 94 -10.35 4.33 -0.67
CA THR A 94 -11.65 4.20 0.01
C THR A 94 -11.49 3.50 1.36
N THR A 95 -10.83 2.35 1.38
CA THR A 95 -10.62 1.57 2.61
C THR A 95 -9.79 2.35 3.62
N HIS A 96 -8.71 2.97 3.17
CA HIS A 96 -7.75 3.66 4.03
C HIS A 96 -8.30 4.96 4.63
N LEU A 97 -9.05 5.76 3.87
CA LEU A 97 -9.70 6.96 4.39
C LEU A 97 -10.78 6.65 5.43
N VAL A 98 -11.51 5.53 5.25
CA VAL A 98 -12.47 5.06 6.27
C VAL A 98 -11.75 4.51 7.50
N HIS A 99 -10.60 3.85 7.31
CA HIS A 99 -9.73 3.44 8.41
C HIS A 99 -9.30 4.64 9.26
N HIS A 100 -8.80 5.72 8.68
CA HIS A 100 -8.46 6.94 9.44
C HIS A 100 -9.64 7.49 10.26
N LYS A 101 -10.85 7.43 9.69
CA LYS A 101 -12.04 7.92 10.38
C LYS A 101 -12.47 7.05 11.56
N TYR A 102 -12.30 5.74 11.45
CA TYR A 102 -12.81 4.76 12.42
C TYR A 102 -11.69 3.89 13.01
N SER A 103 -10.45 4.36 12.92
CA SER A 103 -9.29 3.61 13.40
C SER A 103 -9.52 3.06 14.81
N ASP A 104 -9.14 1.79 14.98
CA ASP A 104 -9.21 1.07 16.24
C ASP A 104 -10.62 0.86 16.81
N THR A 105 -11.66 1.11 16.03
CA THR A 105 -13.05 0.82 16.39
C THR A 105 -13.59 -0.42 15.66
N PRO A 106 -14.73 -0.99 16.05
CA PRO A 106 -15.38 -2.08 15.31
C PRO A 106 -15.85 -1.69 13.90
N LEU A 107 -15.86 -0.40 13.56
CA LEU A 107 -16.19 0.13 12.24
C LEU A 107 -14.98 0.20 11.32
N ASP A 108 -13.76 0.08 11.85
CA ASP A 108 -12.54 0.06 11.07
C ASP A 108 -12.58 -1.07 10.02
N PRO A 109 -12.37 -0.76 8.72
CA PRO A 109 -12.45 -1.76 7.67
C PRO A 109 -11.28 -2.74 7.66
N HIS A 110 -10.12 -2.42 8.25
CA HIS A 110 -8.94 -3.28 8.20
C HIS A 110 -8.11 -3.34 9.49
N GLY A 111 -8.57 -2.78 10.59
CA GLY A 111 -7.87 -2.81 11.89
C GLY A 111 -7.94 -4.15 12.61
N PRO A 112 -7.11 -4.35 13.66
CA PRO A 112 -7.05 -5.60 14.45
C PRO A 112 -8.35 -5.97 15.16
N THR A 113 -9.24 -5.02 15.40
CA THR A 113 -10.57 -5.23 15.96
C THR A 113 -11.42 -6.24 15.18
N ARG A 114 -11.03 -6.51 13.92
CA ARG A 114 -11.68 -7.50 13.05
C ARG A 114 -11.17 -8.93 13.21
N GLY A 115 -10.20 -9.12 14.08
CA GLY A 115 -9.57 -10.40 14.34
C GLY A 115 -8.36 -10.68 13.43
N LEU A 116 -7.45 -11.47 13.96
CA LEU A 116 -6.13 -11.77 13.38
C LEU A 116 -6.19 -12.25 11.92
N ARG A 117 -7.11 -13.19 11.61
CA ARG A 117 -7.25 -13.70 10.23
C ARG A 117 -7.63 -12.61 9.24
N SER A 118 -8.54 -11.71 9.61
CA SER A 118 -8.96 -10.62 8.74
C SER A 118 -7.83 -9.68 8.40
N VAL A 119 -6.95 -9.42 9.34
CA VAL A 119 -5.80 -8.52 9.13
C VAL A 119 -4.70 -9.22 8.33
N LEU A 120 -4.29 -10.42 8.74
CA LEU A 120 -3.21 -11.16 8.06
C LEU A 120 -3.54 -11.47 6.60
N PHE A 121 -4.77 -11.86 6.29
CA PHE A 121 -5.20 -12.15 4.92
C PHE A 121 -5.76 -10.91 4.19
N CYS A 122 -5.61 -9.72 4.75
CA CYS A 122 -6.12 -8.49 4.16
C CYS A 122 -7.62 -8.57 3.81
N PHE A 123 -8.43 -9.26 4.63
CA PHE A 123 -9.88 -9.41 4.44
C PHE A 123 -10.62 -8.17 4.93
N TYR A 124 -10.40 -7.07 4.25
CA TYR A 124 -10.99 -5.80 4.62
C TYR A 124 -12.51 -5.80 4.51
N LYS A 125 -13.16 -5.11 5.45
CA LYS A 125 -14.62 -4.93 5.43
C LYS A 125 -14.99 -4.06 4.23
N ARG A 126 -16.11 -4.41 3.59
CA ARG A 126 -16.71 -3.53 2.59
C ARG A 126 -17.15 -2.23 3.28
N VAL A 127 -16.69 -1.10 2.76
CA VAL A 127 -17.07 0.22 3.27
C VAL A 127 -18.50 0.54 2.80
N SER A 128 -19.34 1.05 3.70
CA SER A 128 -20.69 1.47 3.37
C SER A 128 -20.69 2.84 2.66
N PRO A 129 -21.55 3.08 1.66
CA PRO A 129 -21.73 4.40 1.08
C PRO A 129 -22.11 5.48 2.10
N LYS A 130 -22.78 5.11 3.19
CA LYS A 130 -23.13 6.02 4.28
C LYS A 130 -21.91 6.54 5.05
N ASP A 131 -20.79 5.82 4.98
CA ASP A 131 -19.53 6.20 5.63
C ASP A 131 -18.67 7.12 4.76
N THR A 132 -19.18 7.51 3.58
CA THR A 132 -18.40 8.18 2.53
C THR A 132 -18.43 9.71 2.46
N PRO A 133 -19.08 10.52 3.32
CA PRO A 133 -19.08 11.97 3.13
C PRO A 133 -17.67 12.60 3.09
N LEU A 134 -16.71 12.07 3.88
CA LEU A 134 -15.32 12.53 3.90
C LEU A 134 -14.45 11.88 2.81
N VAL A 135 -14.78 10.66 2.45
CA VAL A 135 -14.10 9.87 1.40
C VAL A 135 -14.50 10.36 0.00
N GLY A 136 -15.71 10.96 -0.11
CA GLY A 136 -16.41 11.17 -1.37
C GLY A 136 -15.63 11.96 -2.40
N ARG A 137 -15.04 13.10 -2.04
CA ARG A 137 -14.34 13.97 -3.02
C ARG A 137 -13.12 13.26 -3.62
N ARG A 138 -12.25 12.71 -2.77
CA ARG A 138 -11.02 12.05 -3.24
C ARG A 138 -11.31 10.80 -4.07
N VAL A 139 -12.24 9.97 -3.62
CA VAL A 139 -12.65 8.77 -4.35
C VAL A 139 -13.32 9.14 -5.69
N ILE A 140 -14.12 10.20 -5.75
CA ILE A 140 -14.72 10.69 -7.01
C ILE A 140 -13.62 11.14 -7.98
N GLU A 141 -12.61 11.89 -7.53
CA GLU A 141 -11.48 12.32 -8.36
C GLU A 141 -10.73 11.10 -8.93
N LEU A 142 -10.39 10.14 -8.07
CA LEU A 142 -9.70 8.91 -8.49
C LEU A 142 -10.56 8.10 -9.46
N THR A 143 -11.86 7.98 -9.22
CA THR A 143 -12.79 7.26 -10.10
C THR A 143 -12.86 7.88 -11.49
N LYS A 144 -12.96 9.20 -11.58
CA LYS A 144 -12.97 9.90 -12.88
C LYS A 144 -11.69 9.64 -13.67
N LYS A 145 -10.54 9.54 -12.99
CA LYS A 145 -9.23 9.43 -13.63
C LYS A 145 -8.79 7.99 -13.86
N TYR A 146 -9.07 7.09 -12.94
CA TYR A 146 -8.54 5.73 -12.89
C TYR A 146 -9.61 4.64 -12.79
N GLY A 147 -10.88 4.98 -13.00
CA GLY A 147 -12.00 4.01 -12.91
C GLY A 147 -11.86 2.84 -13.87
N TRP A 148 -11.16 3.02 -14.99
CA TRP A 148 -10.83 1.93 -15.90
C TRP A 148 -9.98 0.85 -15.22
N LEU A 149 -8.97 1.21 -14.42
CA LEU A 149 -8.13 0.26 -13.72
C LEU A 149 -8.93 -0.51 -12.66
N HIS A 150 -9.84 0.17 -11.94
CA HIS A 150 -10.75 -0.50 -11.02
C HIS A 150 -11.61 -1.57 -11.70
N ASN A 151 -12.21 -1.23 -12.85
CA ASN A 151 -13.09 -2.14 -13.58
C ASN A 151 -12.36 -3.33 -14.21
N TYR A 152 -11.11 -3.11 -14.63
CA TYR A 152 -10.31 -4.09 -15.36
C TYR A 152 -9.08 -4.56 -14.62
N TYR A 153 -9.06 -4.40 -13.29
CA TYR A 153 -7.88 -4.71 -12.46
C TYR A 153 -7.35 -6.13 -12.67
N LEU A 154 -8.24 -7.13 -12.68
CA LEU A 154 -7.83 -8.51 -12.91
C LEU A 154 -7.21 -8.70 -14.30
N ILE A 155 -7.79 -8.10 -15.33
CA ILE A 155 -7.26 -8.18 -16.69
C ILE A 155 -5.89 -7.50 -16.76
N PHE A 156 -5.77 -6.31 -16.18
CA PHE A 156 -4.50 -5.60 -16.09
C PHE A 156 -3.42 -6.46 -15.41
N LEU A 157 -3.74 -7.07 -14.27
CA LEU A 157 -2.83 -7.93 -13.54
C LEU A 157 -2.42 -9.15 -14.38
N LEU A 158 -3.38 -9.88 -14.94
CA LEU A 158 -3.13 -11.08 -15.75
C LEU A 158 -2.29 -10.78 -17.01
N VAL A 159 -2.58 -9.68 -17.69
CA VAL A 159 -1.78 -9.23 -18.85
C VAL A 159 -0.36 -8.90 -18.43
N SER A 160 -0.18 -8.13 -17.34
CA SER A 160 1.15 -7.76 -16.86
C SER A 160 1.99 -8.97 -16.48
N ILE A 161 1.44 -9.91 -15.72
CA ILE A 161 2.16 -11.13 -15.32
C ILE A 161 2.40 -12.07 -16.52
N GLY A 162 1.47 -12.12 -17.47
CA GLY A 162 1.63 -12.86 -18.72
C GLY A 162 2.78 -12.34 -19.58
N ILE A 163 2.94 -11.02 -19.67
CA ILE A 163 4.08 -10.39 -20.35
C ILE A 163 5.38 -10.72 -19.59
N MET A 164 5.41 -10.61 -18.27
CA MET A 164 6.61 -10.95 -17.48
C MET A 164 7.01 -12.42 -17.71
N TRP A 165 6.06 -13.33 -17.69
CA TRP A 165 6.28 -14.76 -17.97
C TRP A 165 6.79 -15.00 -19.39
N ALA A 166 6.19 -14.34 -20.38
CA ALA A 166 6.58 -14.51 -21.79
C ALA A 166 7.98 -13.99 -22.10
N ILE A 167 8.48 -12.97 -21.39
CA ILE A 167 9.84 -12.47 -21.50
C ILE A 167 10.81 -13.47 -20.87
N ASP A 168 10.60 -13.82 -19.60
CA ASP A 168 11.37 -14.81 -18.87
C ASP A 168 10.58 -15.21 -17.60
N TYR A 169 10.33 -16.52 -17.43
CA TYR A 169 9.60 -17.02 -16.25
C TYR A 169 10.24 -16.60 -14.91
N ARG A 170 11.55 -16.31 -14.89
CA ARG A 170 12.27 -15.82 -13.70
C ARG A 170 11.86 -14.41 -13.33
N ILE A 171 11.55 -13.55 -14.33
CA ILE A 171 10.97 -12.22 -14.07
C ILE A 171 9.62 -12.37 -13.38
N PHE A 172 8.74 -13.23 -13.90
CA PHE A 172 7.47 -13.53 -13.23
C PHE A 172 7.71 -14.03 -11.79
N LEU A 173 8.61 -14.97 -11.61
CA LEU A 173 8.84 -15.63 -10.33
C LEU A 173 9.48 -14.69 -9.29
N PHE A 174 10.59 -14.05 -9.63
CA PHE A 174 11.41 -13.26 -8.69
C PHE A 174 11.09 -11.77 -8.69
N CYS A 175 10.45 -11.24 -9.72
CA CYS A 175 10.06 -9.83 -9.73
C CYS A 175 8.55 -9.63 -9.47
N TRP A 176 7.75 -10.71 -9.45
CA TRP A 176 6.34 -10.58 -9.13
C TRP A 176 5.83 -11.62 -8.13
N LEU A 177 5.82 -12.93 -8.42
CA LEU A 177 5.11 -13.93 -7.60
C LEU A 177 5.60 -13.95 -6.16
N ILE A 178 6.89 -14.14 -5.95
CA ILE A 178 7.47 -14.19 -4.59
C ILE A 178 7.38 -12.82 -3.92
N PRO A 179 7.87 -11.71 -4.52
CA PRO A 179 7.86 -10.42 -3.83
C PRO A 179 6.46 -9.85 -3.59
N ALA A 180 5.48 -10.05 -4.48
CA ALA A 180 4.10 -9.63 -4.23
C ALA A 180 3.44 -10.45 -3.12
N SER A 181 3.75 -11.76 -3.03
CA SER A 181 3.29 -12.60 -1.93
C SER A 181 3.89 -12.17 -0.59
N LEU A 182 5.19 -11.90 -0.54
CA LEU A 182 5.87 -11.35 0.64
C LEU A 182 5.28 -9.99 1.05
N PHE A 183 5.02 -9.13 0.07
CA PHE A 183 4.43 -7.82 0.32
C PHE A 183 3.03 -7.93 0.95
N THR A 184 2.15 -8.76 0.42
CA THR A 184 0.79 -8.90 0.94
C THR A 184 0.76 -9.52 2.33
N TRP A 185 1.66 -10.46 2.66
CA TRP A 185 1.86 -10.94 4.03
C TRP A 185 2.43 -9.86 4.94
N GLY A 186 3.48 -9.17 4.49
CA GLY A 186 4.12 -8.09 5.22
C GLY A 186 3.15 -6.95 5.55
N LEU A 187 2.23 -6.62 4.65
CA LEU A 187 1.20 -5.61 4.89
C LEU A 187 0.28 -6.00 6.07
N GLY A 188 -0.17 -7.25 6.11
CA GLY A 188 -0.99 -7.74 7.23
C GLY A 188 -0.23 -7.70 8.56
N VAL A 189 1.04 -8.12 8.57
CA VAL A 189 1.90 -8.05 9.76
C VAL A 189 2.14 -6.60 10.20
N ALA A 190 2.37 -5.68 9.24
CA ALA A 190 2.57 -4.27 9.54
C ALA A 190 1.35 -3.64 10.21
N VAL A 191 0.13 -3.89 9.68
CA VAL A 191 -1.12 -3.41 10.31
C VAL A 191 -1.26 -3.91 11.75
N LEU A 192 -0.91 -5.18 12.02
CA LEU A 192 -0.92 -5.69 13.39
C LEU A 192 0.08 -4.98 14.30
N ALA A 193 1.28 -4.70 13.82
CA ALA A 193 2.31 -4.01 14.60
C ALA A 193 1.94 -2.53 14.85
N GLN A 194 1.42 -1.87 13.84
CA GLN A 194 1.03 -0.45 13.88
C GLN A 194 -0.18 -0.19 14.75
N HIS A 195 -1.05 -1.19 14.93
CA HIS A 195 -2.26 -1.12 15.77
C HIS A 195 -2.25 -2.10 16.95
N TRP A 196 -1.06 -2.47 17.43
CA TRP A 196 -0.94 -3.38 18.57
C TRP A 196 -1.61 -2.81 19.82
N GLY A 197 -2.46 -3.63 20.45
CA GLY A 197 -3.27 -3.19 21.59
C GLY A 197 -4.45 -2.31 21.20
N PHE A 198 -4.93 -2.45 19.96
CA PHE A 198 -6.10 -1.76 19.41
C PHE A 198 -5.97 -0.23 19.44
N ARG A 199 -4.80 0.28 19.11
CA ARG A 199 -4.55 1.71 18.90
C ARG A 199 -3.35 1.93 18.00
N ALA A 200 -3.40 3.00 17.18
CA ALA A 200 -2.29 3.41 16.34
C ALA A 200 -1.03 3.66 17.17
N ARG A 201 0.13 3.24 16.66
CA ARG A 201 1.44 3.36 17.31
C ARG A 201 2.54 3.66 16.32
N ASN A 202 3.54 4.41 16.75
CA ASN A 202 4.82 4.45 16.06
C ASN A 202 5.58 3.16 16.35
N THR A 203 6.16 2.56 15.34
CA THR A 203 6.98 1.36 15.45
C THR A 203 8.46 1.71 15.25
N TRP A 204 9.35 1.02 15.97
CA TRP A 204 10.79 1.21 15.82
C TRP A 204 11.35 0.58 14.53
N ALA A 205 10.59 -0.29 13.90
CA ALA A 205 10.99 -1.05 12.71
C ALA A 205 11.43 -0.15 11.54
N ASP A 206 10.91 1.07 11.46
CA ASP A 206 11.30 2.05 10.44
C ASP A 206 12.73 2.55 10.55
N ARG A 207 13.35 2.44 11.70
CA ARG A 207 14.76 2.82 11.86
C ARG A 207 15.71 1.94 11.04
N TRP A 208 15.27 0.72 10.73
CA TRP A 208 16.11 -0.30 10.08
C TRP A 208 15.62 -0.67 8.69
N PHE A 209 14.32 -0.52 8.45
CA PHE A 209 13.70 -0.84 7.18
C PHE A 209 12.67 0.23 6.85
N PRO A 210 12.71 0.87 5.68
CA PRO A 210 11.68 1.79 5.20
C PRO A 210 10.39 1.03 4.88
N HIS A 211 9.93 0.22 5.82
CA HIS A 211 8.80 -0.68 5.68
C HIS A 211 7.59 -0.08 6.37
N TYR A 212 6.53 0.14 5.61
CA TYR A 212 5.18 0.32 6.13
C TYR A 212 4.96 1.49 7.11
N GLU A 213 5.39 2.73 6.80
CA GLU A 213 4.98 3.91 7.58
C GLU A 213 5.10 3.72 9.11
N GLY A 214 6.31 3.53 9.66
CA GLY A 214 6.46 3.25 11.09
C GLY A 214 6.20 4.41 12.04
N LEU A 215 6.17 5.65 11.53
CA LEU A 215 5.64 6.80 12.28
C LEU A 215 4.11 6.87 12.14
N HIS A 216 3.45 5.73 12.33
CA HIS A 216 2.06 5.52 12.01
C HIS A 216 1.10 6.30 12.91
N LEU A 217 1.39 6.43 14.21
CA LEU A 217 0.62 7.29 15.11
C LEU A 217 0.71 8.75 14.65
N ASN A 218 1.91 9.23 14.35
CA ASN A 218 2.11 10.59 13.85
C ASN A 218 1.34 10.83 12.56
N HIS A 219 1.32 9.80 11.68
CA HIS A 219 0.55 9.85 10.45
C HIS A 219 -0.97 9.91 10.72
N HIS A 220 -1.49 9.16 11.68
CA HIS A 220 -2.90 9.24 12.07
C HIS A 220 -3.27 10.60 12.65
N ASP A 221 -2.37 11.22 13.42
CA ASP A 221 -2.59 12.55 14.00
C ASP A 221 -2.60 13.65 12.92
N ALA A 222 -1.80 13.47 11.86
CA ALA A 222 -1.69 14.44 10.77
C ALA A 222 -1.52 13.77 9.40
N PRO A 223 -2.58 13.13 8.85
CA PRO A 223 -2.49 12.32 7.64
C PRO A 223 -2.14 13.09 6.36
N MET A 224 -2.34 14.41 6.38
CA MET A 224 -1.98 15.29 5.26
C MET A 224 -0.55 15.83 5.36
N ALA A 225 0.15 15.61 6.49
CA ALA A 225 1.52 16.04 6.66
C ALA A 225 2.45 15.20 5.77
N PRO A 226 3.22 15.83 4.88
CA PRO A 226 4.13 15.10 4.02
C PRO A 226 5.26 14.41 4.78
N ASN A 227 5.73 15.02 5.86
CA ASN A 227 6.74 14.48 6.76
C ASN A 227 6.08 14.22 8.13
N THR A 228 6.07 12.96 8.53
CA THR A 228 5.49 12.52 9.81
C THR A 228 6.50 12.45 10.95
N ALA A 229 7.77 12.82 10.72
CA ALA A 229 8.80 12.93 11.75
C ALA A 229 8.62 14.24 12.54
N PHE A 230 7.86 14.19 13.63
CA PHE A 230 7.50 15.37 14.42
C PHE A 230 8.44 15.60 15.61
N ARG A 231 9.17 14.58 16.05
CA ARG A 231 10.02 14.65 17.24
C ARG A 231 11.50 14.51 16.89
N LYS A 232 12.35 15.09 17.73
CA LYS A 232 13.81 14.94 17.58
C LYS A 232 14.20 13.46 17.57
N GLY A 233 14.93 13.05 16.54
CA GLY A 233 15.40 11.67 16.37
C GLY A 233 14.44 10.76 15.60
N GLU A 234 13.26 11.23 15.22
CA GLU A 234 12.41 10.52 14.25
C GLU A 234 12.91 10.78 12.81
N ILE A 235 12.78 9.77 11.96
CA ILE A 235 13.12 9.87 10.53
C ILE A 235 11.97 9.27 9.75
N ASP A 236 11.40 10.06 8.85
CA ASP A 236 10.40 9.60 7.88
C ASP A 236 11.11 9.23 6.58
N TYR A 237 11.50 7.96 6.44
CA TYR A 237 12.17 7.47 5.24
C TYR A 237 11.27 7.57 4.00
N THR A 238 9.98 7.30 4.13
CA THR A 238 9.04 7.41 3.01
C THR A 238 9.01 8.84 2.47
N TYR A 239 8.99 9.84 3.34
CA TYR A 239 9.09 11.24 2.94
C TYR A 239 10.42 11.55 2.22
N GLN A 240 11.55 11.09 2.76
CA GLN A 240 12.85 11.33 2.12
C GLN A 240 12.90 10.75 0.70
N PHE A 241 12.39 9.54 0.50
CA PHE A 241 12.30 8.92 -0.82
C PHE A 241 11.25 9.59 -1.73
N SER A 242 10.13 10.06 -1.20
CA SER A 242 9.10 10.77 -1.97
C SER A 242 9.66 12.02 -2.68
N ARG A 243 10.63 12.69 -2.07
CA ARG A 243 11.29 13.88 -2.64
C ARG A 243 12.02 13.60 -3.94
N ILE A 244 12.42 12.36 -4.21
CA ILE A 244 13.05 11.96 -5.49
C ILE A 244 12.07 12.16 -6.64
N PHE A 245 10.77 11.93 -6.41
CA PHE A 245 9.73 12.05 -7.44
C PHE A 245 9.20 13.47 -7.59
N ASN A 246 9.40 14.32 -6.59
CA ASN A 246 9.06 15.73 -6.63
C ASN A 246 10.11 16.58 -5.88
N PRO A 247 11.21 16.99 -6.54
CA PRO A 247 12.26 17.81 -5.91
C PRO A 247 11.78 19.20 -5.47
N LYS A 248 10.69 19.72 -6.07
CA LYS A 248 10.07 21.00 -5.73
C LYS A 248 9.06 20.88 -4.59
N PHE A 249 9.04 19.75 -3.91
CA PHE A 249 8.13 19.48 -2.83
C PHE A 249 8.31 20.49 -1.70
N ASP A 250 7.40 21.46 -1.67
CA ASP A 250 7.38 22.50 -0.65
C ASP A 250 6.60 21.98 0.57
N TRP A 251 7.34 21.62 1.60
CA TRP A 251 6.81 21.11 2.86
C TRP A 251 6.33 22.22 3.83
N ARG A 252 6.10 23.44 3.34
CA ARG A 252 5.62 24.60 4.13
C ARG A 252 4.24 24.46 4.75
N GLY A 253 3.65 23.29 4.74
CA GLY A 253 2.37 22.98 5.38
C GLY A 253 2.48 21.96 6.49
N GLN A 254 3.62 21.84 7.16
CA GLN A 254 3.67 20.99 8.37
C GLN A 254 2.71 21.57 9.42
N PRO A 255 1.84 20.74 10.02
CA PRO A 255 1.05 21.19 11.16
C PRO A 255 1.99 21.66 12.25
N ASP A 256 1.60 22.70 12.95
CA ASP A 256 2.30 23.13 14.18
C ASP A 256 2.20 21.99 15.20
N VAL A 257 3.30 21.24 15.31
CA VAL A 257 3.40 20.05 16.17
C VAL A 257 3.63 20.38 17.65
N THR A 258 3.71 21.65 18.01
CA THR A 258 3.90 22.09 19.39
C THR A 258 2.73 21.69 20.29
N ASN A 259 1.57 21.39 19.73
CA ASN A 259 0.34 21.04 20.43
C ASN A 259 -0.08 19.56 20.32
N ILE A 260 0.70 18.68 19.67
CA ILE A 260 0.42 17.25 19.63
C ILE A 260 0.91 16.61 20.94
N LYS A 261 -0.05 16.25 21.79
CA LYS A 261 0.18 15.62 23.11
C LYS A 261 0.55 14.15 22.99
#